data_95c8545a878680aa2fd7573a754927db
#
_entry.id   95c8545a878680aa2fd7573a754927db
#
_cell.length_a   1.000
_cell.length_b   1.000
_cell.length_c   1.000
_cell.angle_alpha   90.00
_cell.angle_beta   90.00
_cell.angle_gamma   90.00
#
_symmetry.space_group_name_H-M   'P 1'
#
loop_
_entity.id
_entity.type
_entity.pdbx_description
1 polymer ?
#
loop_
_entity_poly.entity_id
_entity_poly.type
_entity_poly.pdbx_seq_one_letter_code
_entity_poly.pdbx_strand_id
1 'polypeptide(L)'
;MKYCRIFSIALLSLVTSSTLLHGINKVEWDFFTYIQADNNLAPFGVINVKDMQKVGSTSDVNILVQWDKPSDNMTYRYKILQNNMVINSSIKQEMGFFPEKELADSMTWVKNFFPAKRYALILWDHGNGVLDRSKKQPTNSWLSLPGISKKYLRDRGILYDFTQNTFLDNVGLSSACAKIKTTIGQNIDFLGTDACLMAMIEIAYQVKSSVNYLVASQQTEPGLGWPYADVLSSLVGIPTMSTADFSTATVQAYSNFYETGDNADSSYTLSAIDVSKIQAATTTFNAVLKAIAQSQLVDKTTTNAGVKIARANTLAFFINDYIDLIDLYDNLTITFNKISGSRNAKKKGSLRDRMAVAAVAIVTAVAAAKIAAQETIVSSMAGTDYSGKAHGLSIYYPANCLVDASYKKTAFSKQTNWVKVLNSLR
;
A
#
# COMPACT_ATOMS: atom_id res chain seq x y z
N MET A 1 69.07 67.20 -6.48
CA MET A 1 67.67 66.76 -6.71
C MET A 1 67.72 65.21 -6.86
N LYS A 2 67.33 64.45 -5.80
CA LYS A 2 67.23 63.05 -5.79
C LYS A 2 65.83 62.66 -5.37
N TYR A 3 65.08 62.07 -6.27
CA TYR A 3 63.72 61.60 -6.01
C TYR A 3 63.78 60.27 -5.28
N CYS A 4 63.20 60.20 -4.07
CA CYS A 4 63.00 58.99 -3.29
C CYS A 4 61.63 58.43 -3.66
N ARG A 5 61.54 57.23 -4.26
CA ARG A 5 60.31 56.52 -4.54
C ARG A 5 60.02 55.60 -3.36
N ILE A 6 58.91 55.86 -2.69
CA ILE A 6 58.38 54.99 -1.63
C ILE A 6 57.51 53.93 -2.34
N PHE A 7 57.88 52.65 -2.18
CA PHE A 7 57.07 51.52 -2.58
C PHE A 7 56.15 51.16 -1.40
N SER A 8 54.85 51.40 -1.59
CA SER A 8 53.82 50.90 -0.66
C SER A 8 53.47 49.47 -1.04
N ILE A 9 53.83 48.52 -0.18
CA ILE A 9 53.39 47.10 -0.29
C ILE A 9 52.01 47.03 0.35
N ALA A 10 50.97 46.83 -0.49
CA ALA A 10 49.65 46.53 -0.03
C ALA A 10 49.57 45.01 0.31
N LEU A 11 49.45 44.73 1.61
CA LEU A 11 49.20 43.39 2.11
C LEU A 11 47.74 43.01 1.86
N LEU A 12 47.49 42.17 0.87
CA LEU A 12 46.16 41.62 0.56
C LEU A 12 45.91 40.48 1.53
N SER A 13 45.16 40.72 2.60
CA SER A 13 44.68 39.70 3.52
C SER A 13 43.56 38.88 2.82
N LEU A 14 43.86 37.67 2.38
CA LEU A 14 42.88 36.68 1.98
C LEU A 14 42.09 36.28 3.23
N VAL A 15 40.89 36.85 3.40
CA VAL A 15 39.91 36.31 4.32
C VAL A 15 39.30 35.06 3.65
N THR A 16 39.81 33.91 4.00
CA THR A 16 39.14 32.63 3.66
C THR A 16 37.90 32.52 4.50
N SER A 17 36.78 32.94 3.96
CA SER A 17 35.47 32.62 4.50
C SER A 17 35.25 31.10 4.41
N SER A 18 35.65 30.39 5.46
CA SER A 18 35.17 29.02 5.68
C SER A 18 33.68 29.13 6.00
N THR A 19 32.86 28.99 4.97
CA THR A 19 31.43 28.68 5.14
C THR A 19 31.39 27.32 5.84
N LEU A 20 31.26 27.36 7.16
CA LEU A 20 30.79 26.20 7.93
C LEU A 20 29.44 25.80 7.31
N LEU A 21 29.49 24.78 6.46
CA LEU A 21 28.31 23.99 6.18
C LEU A 21 27.88 23.40 7.53
N HIS A 22 27.04 24.14 8.27
CA HIS A 22 26.27 23.53 9.33
C HIS A 22 25.41 22.49 8.64
N GLY A 23 25.79 21.22 8.77
CA GLY A 23 24.95 20.12 8.33
C GLY A 23 23.57 20.36 8.93
N ILE A 24 22.56 20.55 8.08
CA ILE A 24 21.17 20.67 8.53
C ILE A 24 20.92 19.40 9.34
N ASN A 25 20.73 19.53 10.66
CA ASN A 25 20.43 18.40 11.52
C ASN A 25 19.12 17.79 11.03
N LYS A 26 19.20 16.61 10.45
CA LYS A 26 18.03 15.84 10.02
C LYS A 26 17.27 15.38 11.26
N VAL A 27 15.96 15.60 11.28
CA VAL A 27 15.08 14.98 12.27
C VAL A 27 15.03 13.46 12.06
N GLU A 28 14.53 12.69 13.01
CA GLU A 28 14.43 11.24 12.89
C GLU A 28 13.42 10.85 11.82
N TRP A 29 12.24 11.54 11.80
CA TRP A 29 11.17 11.24 10.87
C TRP A 29 10.50 12.49 10.27
N ASP A 30 10.18 12.41 9.00
CA ASP A 30 9.08 13.17 8.40
C ASP A 30 7.90 12.22 8.24
N PHE A 31 6.81 12.51 8.94
CA PHE A 31 5.51 11.88 8.72
C PHE A 31 4.68 12.83 7.85
N PHE A 32 4.52 12.46 6.60
CA PHE A 32 3.87 13.28 5.59
C PHE A 32 2.59 12.63 5.09
N THR A 33 1.46 13.31 5.26
CA THR A 33 0.15 12.87 4.76
C THR A 33 -0.25 13.67 3.53
N TYR A 34 -0.47 12.97 2.43
CA TYR A 34 -1.00 13.51 1.18
C TYR A 34 -2.51 13.29 1.17
N ILE A 35 -3.27 14.34 1.52
CA ILE A 35 -4.74 14.30 1.66
C ILE A 35 -5.38 14.81 0.37
N GLN A 36 -5.88 13.86 -0.45
CA GLN A 36 -6.73 14.15 -1.59
C GLN A 36 -8.18 14.13 -1.10
N ALA A 37 -8.70 15.28 -0.71
CA ALA A 37 -10.04 15.39 -0.14
C ALA A 37 -11.02 16.17 -1.01
N ASP A 38 -10.70 16.42 -2.29
CA ASP A 38 -11.68 16.98 -3.22
C ASP A 38 -12.68 15.92 -3.70
N ASN A 39 -13.41 15.40 -2.72
CA ASN A 39 -14.42 14.38 -2.90
C ASN A 39 -15.35 14.31 -1.66
N ASN A 40 -16.17 13.26 -1.56
CA ASN A 40 -17.10 13.06 -0.44
C ASN A 40 -16.45 12.77 0.92
N LEU A 41 -15.14 12.49 0.96
CA LEU A 41 -14.40 12.27 2.22
C LEU A 41 -13.89 13.57 2.85
N ALA A 42 -14.11 14.74 2.22
CA ALA A 42 -13.65 16.03 2.71
C ALA A 42 -13.91 16.30 4.22
N PRO A 43 -15.08 15.94 4.81
CA PRO A 43 -15.32 16.12 6.24
C PRO A 43 -14.37 15.30 7.13
N PHE A 44 -13.99 14.10 6.69
CA PHE A 44 -13.07 13.22 7.43
C PHE A 44 -11.63 13.75 7.39
N GLY A 45 -11.19 14.37 6.30
CA GLY A 45 -9.91 15.04 6.24
C GLY A 45 -9.75 16.11 7.32
N VAL A 46 -10.82 16.86 7.60
CA VAL A 46 -10.83 17.85 8.72
C VAL A 46 -10.66 17.15 10.08
N ILE A 47 -11.34 16.03 10.29
CA ILE A 47 -11.26 15.25 11.53
C ILE A 47 -9.83 14.73 11.72
N ASN A 48 -9.25 14.13 10.69
CA ASN A 48 -7.92 13.53 10.77
C ASN A 48 -6.82 14.59 10.98
N VAL A 49 -6.90 15.75 10.33
CA VAL A 49 -5.94 16.85 10.59
C VAL A 49 -6.07 17.38 12.03
N LYS A 50 -7.28 17.51 12.59
CA LYS A 50 -7.48 17.86 13.99
C LYS A 50 -6.93 16.78 14.93
N ASP A 51 -7.02 15.53 14.56
CA ASP A 51 -6.45 14.42 15.33
C ASP A 51 -4.92 14.49 15.35
N MET A 52 -4.28 14.77 14.21
CA MET A 52 -2.82 15.05 14.14
C MET A 52 -2.39 16.23 15.02
N GLN A 53 -3.23 17.27 15.15
CA GLN A 53 -2.95 18.45 15.97
C GLN A 53 -2.94 18.14 17.48
N LYS A 54 -3.54 17.05 17.94
CA LYS A 54 -3.45 16.63 19.36
C LYS A 54 -2.00 16.33 19.76
N VAL A 55 -1.19 15.87 18.79
CA VAL A 55 0.23 15.52 19.00
C VAL A 55 1.14 16.65 18.52
N GLY A 56 1.12 16.98 17.24
CA GLY A 56 1.97 17.99 16.63
C GLY A 56 3.42 17.58 16.43
N SER A 57 4.14 18.35 15.62
CA SER A 57 5.57 18.18 15.35
C SER A 57 6.43 18.45 16.59
N THR A 58 7.55 17.73 16.70
CA THR A 58 8.56 17.88 17.76
C THR A 58 9.93 18.27 17.20
N SER A 59 10.98 18.22 18.01
CA SER A 59 12.38 18.36 17.57
C SER A 59 12.85 17.20 16.69
N ASP A 60 12.23 16.02 16.85
CA ASP A 60 12.68 14.76 16.24
C ASP A 60 11.73 14.24 15.17
N VAL A 61 10.48 14.73 15.14
CA VAL A 61 9.45 14.30 14.19
C VAL A 61 8.75 15.52 13.60
N ASN A 62 8.81 15.67 12.29
CA ASN A 62 7.93 16.61 11.58
C ASN A 62 6.63 15.88 11.18
N ILE A 63 5.51 16.53 11.45
CA ILE A 63 4.18 16.10 10.97
C ILE A 63 3.75 17.12 9.93
N LEU A 64 3.64 16.66 8.68
CA LEU A 64 3.43 17.47 7.49
C LEU A 64 2.18 17.00 6.74
N VAL A 65 1.46 17.94 6.16
CA VAL A 65 0.25 17.65 5.37
C VAL A 65 0.29 18.47 4.09
N GLN A 66 0.04 17.81 2.94
CA GLN A 66 -0.45 18.48 1.74
C GLN A 66 -1.92 18.16 1.60
N TRP A 67 -2.77 19.17 1.42
CA TRP A 67 -4.20 19.03 1.51
C TRP A 67 -4.90 19.74 0.36
N ASP A 68 -5.66 18.97 -0.39
CA ASP A 68 -6.65 19.46 -1.33
C ASP A 68 -8.04 19.47 -0.69
N LYS A 69 -8.78 20.54 -0.90
CA LYS A 69 -10.11 20.74 -0.33
C LYS A 69 -11.10 21.09 -1.44
N PRO A 70 -12.32 20.54 -1.43
CA PRO A 70 -13.31 20.94 -2.40
C PRO A 70 -13.67 22.41 -2.15
N SER A 71 -13.34 23.34 -3.00
CA SER A 71 -13.93 24.70 -2.95
C SER A 71 -13.07 25.88 -3.34
N ASP A 72 -11.76 25.78 -3.42
CA ASP A 72 -10.94 26.97 -3.64
C ASP A 72 -9.85 26.86 -4.72
N ASN A 73 -9.82 25.73 -5.43
CA ASN A 73 -8.86 25.43 -6.51
C ASN A 73 -7.40 25.64 -6.08
N MET A 74 -7.09 25.36 -4.82
CA MET A 74 -5.76 25.54 -4.22
C MET A 74 -5.32 24.31 -3.44
N THR A 75 -4.02 24.05 -3.50
CA THR A 75 -3.37 23.05 -2.65
C THR A 75 -2.63 23.73 -1.51
N TYR A 76 -2.83 23.26 -0.30
CA TYR A 76 -2.20 23.79 0.89
C TYR A 76 -1.18 22.81 1.48
N ARG A 77 -0.06 23.35 1.96
CA ARG A 77 0.99 22.62 2.66
C ARG A 77 1.13 23.16 4.08
N TYR A 78 1.03 22.27 5.05
CA TYR A 78 1.05 22.60 6.45
C TYR A 78 2.16 21.85 7.19
N LYS A 79 2.74 22.51 8.19
CA LYS A 79 3.38 21.85 9.33
C LYS A 79 2.38 21.82 10.47
N ILE A 80 2.13 20.65 11.00
CA ILE A 80 1.18 20.42 12.09
C ILE A 80 1.92 20.63 13.42
N LEU A 81 1.37 21.49 14.25
CA LEU A 81 1.83 21.77 15.61
C LEU A 81 0.78 21.32 16.61
N GLN A 82 1.16 21.16 17.86
CA GLN A 82 0.19 20.81 18.90
C GLN A 82 -0.88 21.90 19.00
N ASN A 83 -2.14 21.52 18.89
CA ASN A 83 -3.33 22.40 18.87
C ASN A 83 -3.32 23.49 17.79
N ASN A 84 -2.43 23.40 16.78
CA ASN A 84 -2.30 24.39 15.72
C ASN A 84 -1.76 23.76 14.41
N MET A 85 -1.85 24.51 13.32
CA MET A 85 -1.15 24.22 12.08
C MET A 85 -0.68 25.52 11.43
N VAL A 86 0.50 25.47 10.84
CA VAL A 86 1.10 26.62 10.15
C VAL A 86 1.15 26.34 8.67
N ILE A 87 0.60 27.27 7.88
CA ILE A 87 0.74 27.22 6.43
C ILE A 87 2.21 27.45 6.09
N ASN A 88 2.84 26.43 5.49
CA ASN A 88 4.20 26.56 4.98
C ASN A 88 4.21 27.13 3.55
N SER A 89 3.28 26.69 2.71
CA SER A 89 3.08 27.21 1.36
C SER A 89 1.68 26.88 0.84
N SER A 90 1.24 27.65 -0.15
CA SER A 90 0.05 27.35 -0.95
C SER A 90 0.42 27.38 -2.44
N ILE A 91 -0.24 26.51 -3.21
CA ILE A 91 -0.05 26.46 -4.66
C ILE A 91 -1.39 26.85 -5.28
N LYS A 92 -1.37 27.82 -6.20
CA LYS A 92 -2.55 28.23 -6.99
C LYS A 92 -2.83 27.19 -8.10
N GLN A 93 -2.90 25.96 -7.70
CA GLN A 93 -3.23 24.83 -8.52
C GLN A 93 -3.84 23.79 -7.62
N GLU A 94 -5.00 23.33 -7.99
CA GLU A 94 -5.65 22.18 -7.35
C GLU A 94 -4.83 20.91 -7.60
N MET A 95 -4.86 19.96 -6.66
CA MET A 95 -4.33 18.62 -6.89
C MET A 95 -5.21 17.89 -7.90
N GLY A 96 -4.71 16.81 -8.47
CA GLY A 96 -5.48 15.96 -9.36
C GLY A 96 -5.27 16.21 -10.84
N PHE A 97 -4.73 17.34 -11.29
CA PHE A 97 -4.41 17.54 -12.72
C PHE A 97 -3.37 16.54 -13.23
N PHE A 98 -2.32 16.30 -12.45
CA PHE A 98 -1.22 15.39 -12.78
C PHE A 98 -0.84 14.56 -11.55
N PRO A 99 -1.69 13.61 -11.08
CA PRO A 99 -1.56 12.96 -9.78
C PRO A 99 -0.18 12.36 -9.49
N GLU A 100 0.43 11.70 -10.49
CA GLU A 100 1.78 11.13 -10.37
C GLU A 100 2.86 12.21 -10.12
N LYS A 101 2.80 13.31 -10.88
CA LYS A 101 3.77 14.40 -10.77
C LYS A 101 3.59 15.16 -9.46
N GLU A 102 2.37 15.45 -9.09
CA GLU A 102 2.02 16.23 -7.91
C GLU A 102 2.42 15.49 -6.63
N LEU A 103 2.22 14.18 -6.57
CA LEU A 103 2.69 13.35 -5.47
C LEU A 103 4.23 13.38 -5.38
N ALA A 104 4.95 13.28 -6.49
CA ALA A 104 6.41 13.36 -6.51
C ALA A 104 6.92 14.76 -6.12
N ASP A 105 6.27 15.82 -6.58
CA ASP A 105 6.62 17.22 -6.27
C ASP A 105 6.34 17.56 -4.79
N SER A 106 5.33 16.95 -4.18
CA SER A 106 5.05 17.12 -2.76
C SER A 106 6.22 16.62 -1.91
N MET A 107 6.78 15.47 -2.24
CA MET A 107 7.95 14.93 -1.55
C MET A 107 9.24 15.71 -1.85
N THR A 108 9.31 16.40 -2.98
CA THR A 108 10.39 17.35 -3.25
C THR A 108 10.31 18.54 -2.28
N TRP A 109 9.12 19.05 -2.00
CA TRP A 109 8.90 20.08 -0.99
C TRP A 109 9.30 19.55 0.42
N VAL A 110 8.84 18.36 0.81
CA VAL A 110 9.21 17.74 2.09
C VAL A 110 10.73 17.67 2.22
N LYS A 111 11.42 17.08 1.26
CA LYS A 111 12.88 16.93 1.26
C LYS A 111 13.63 18.25 1.39
N ASN A 112 13.17 19.30 0.71
CA ASN A 112 13.90 20.58 0.65
C ASN A 112 13.72 21.41 1.91
N PHE A 113 12.57 21.33 2.57
CA PHE A 113 12.25 22.17 3.72
C PHE A 113 12.31 21.44 5.07
N PHE A 114 12.20 20.12 5.06
CA PHE A 114 12.12 19.26 6.23
C PHE A 114 12.96 17.98 6.05
N PRO A 115 14.30 18.11 5.93
CA PRO A 115 15.14 16.93 5.71
C PRO A 115 15.15 16.02 6.94
N ALA A 116 14.84 14.73 6.73
CA ALA A 116 14.79 13.71 7.76
C ALA A 116 15.72 12.52 7.46
N LYS A 117 15.92 11.66 8.46
CA LYS A 117 16.61 10.39 8.30
C LYS A 117 15.69 9.34 7.69
N ARG A 118 14.39 9.38 8.02
CA ARG A 118 13.35 8.45 7.58
C ARG A 118 12.12 9.21 7.11
N TYR A 119 11.44 8.64 6.11
CA TYR A 119 10.27 9.25 5.49
C TYR A 119 9.09 8.29 5.52
N ALA A 120 8.02 8.71 6.21
CA ALA A 120 6.71 8.09 6.14
C ALA A 120 5.82 8.92 5.18
N LEU A 121 5.30 8.27 4.16
CA LEU A 121 4.34 8.85 3.21
C LEU A 121 2.99 8.17 3.40
N ILE A 122 1.96 8.92 3.72
CA ILE A 122 0.60 8.43 3.85
C ILE A 122 -0.25 8.96 2.70
N LEU A 123 -0.84 8.06 1.94
CA LEU A 123 -1.82 8.37 0.89
C LEU A 123 -3.22 8.26 1.49
N TRP A 124 -3.90 9.39 1.61
CA TRP A 124 -5.19 9.48 2.27
C TRP A 124 -6.28 9.79 1.26
N ASP A 125 -7.20 8.84 1.02
CA ASP A 125 -8.41 8.98 0.20
C ASP A 125 -9.12 7.63 0.02
N HIS A 126 -10.04 7.54 -0.96
CA HIS A 126 -10.52 6.28 -1.50
C HIS A 126 -9.40 5.44 -2.11
N GLY A 127 -9.55 4.12 -2.03
CA GLY A 127 -8.71 3.13 -2.68
C GLY A 127 -9.53 2.00 -3.29
N ASN A 128 -9.02 1.38 -4.34
CA ASN A 128 -9.69 0.28 -5.05
C ASN A 128 -8.74 -0.91 -5.34
N GLY A 129 -7.62 -1.00 -4.63
CA GLY A 129 -6.64 -2.07 -4.84
C GLY A 129 -6.03 -2.04 -6.25
N VAL A 130 -5.79 -3.22 -6.80
CA VAL A 130 -5.04 -3.38 -8.04
C VAL A 130 -5.81 -3.05 -9.32
N LEU A 131 -7.11 -2.88 -9.26
CA LEU A 131 -7.93 -2.60 -10.45
C LEU A 131 -8.10 -1.10 -10.69
N ASP A 132 -7.65 -0.64 -11.85
CA ASP A 132 -7.86 0.73 -12.33
C ASP A 132 -9.13 0.79 -13.20
N ARG A 133 -10.25 0.27 -12.70
CA ARG A 133 -11.47 0.05 -13.50
C ARG A 133 -12.42 1.22 -13.56
N SER A 134 -13.12 1.30 -14.71
CA SER A 134 -14.39 2.02 -14.90
C SER A 134 -15.55 1.05 -15.17
N LYS A 135 -15.81 0.04 -14.34
CA LYS A 135 -17.04 -0.77 -14.47
C LYS A 135 -18.07 -0.33 -13.45
N LYS A 136 -19.34 -0.26 -13.88
CA LYS A 136 -20.49 -0.09 -13.00
C LYS A 136 -20.53 -1.28 -12.03
N GLN A 137 -20.19 -1.05 -10.77
CA GLN A 137 -20.50 -1.97 -9.69
C GLN A 137 -21.96 -1.80 -9.29
N PRO A 138 -22.64 -2.87 -8.81
CA PRO A 138 -23.94 -2.71 -8.15
C PRO A 138 -23.77 -1.79 -6.95
N THR A 139 -24.63 -0.80 -6.83
CA THR A 139 -24.65 0.15 -5.72
C THR A 139 -24.96 -0.60 -4.43
N ASN A 140 -23.97 -0.95 -3.65
CA ASN A 140 -24.17 -1.45 -2.30
C ASN A 140 -24.33 -0.28 -1.31
N SER A 141 -25.18 -0.49 -0.33
CA SER A 141 -25.90 0.53 0.45
C SER A 141 -25.06 1.49 1.29
N TRP A 142 -23.81 1.19 1.61
CA TRP A 142 -22.97 2.04 2.46
C TRP A 142 -22.32 3.23 1.71
N LEU A 143 -22.20 3.15 0.38
CA LEU A 143 -21.83 4.29 -0.48
C LEU A 143 -22.98 5.26 -0.74
N SER A 144 -24.16 4.98 -0.18
CA SER A 144 -25.35 5.81 -0.29
C SER A 144 -25.41 6.86 0.81
N LEU A 145 -24.34 7.65 0.97
CA LEU A 145 -24.44 8.88 1.75
C LEU A 145 -25.40 9.84 1.03
N PRO A 146 -26.33 10.53 1.75
CA PRO A 146 -27.22 11.48 1.13
C PRO A 146 -26.43 12.56 0.39
N GLY A 147 -26.71 12.75 -0.91
CA GLY A 147 -26.07 13.78 -1.73
C GLY A 147 -25.03 13.28 -2.74
N ILE A 148 -24.62 12.01 -2.69
CA ILE A 148 -23.67 11.47 -3.67
C ILE A 148 -24.41 11.01 -4.93
N SER A 149 -24.15 11.65 -6.05
CA SER A 149 -24.62 11.20 -7.36
C SER A 149 -23.94 9.89 -7.76
N LYS A 150 -24.75 8.89 -8.19
CA LYS A 150 -24.26 7.61 -8.78
C LYS A 150 -23.25 7.78 -9.93
N LYS A 151 -23.09 8.99 -10.46
CA LYS A 151 -22.16 9.35 -11.53
C LYS A 151 -20.69 9.27 -11.10
N TYR A 152 -20.39 9.42 -9.81
CA TYR A 152 -19.03 9.50 -9.28
C TYR A 152 -18.46 8.17 -8.76
N LEU A 153 -19.28 7.11 -8.72
CA LEU A 153 -18.85 5.77 -8.31
C LEU A 153 -18.18 5.04 -9.50
N ARG A 154 -17.03 5.53 -9.92
CA ARG A 154 -16.19 4.85 -10.90
C ARG A 154 -14.95 4.33 -10.18
N ASP A 155 -14.89 3.02 -10.02
CA ASP A 155 -13.78 2.31 -9.37
C ASP A 155 -12.46 2.53 -10.11
N ARG A 156 -11.48 3.16 -9.45
CA ARG A 156 -10.20 3.52 -10.07
C ARG A 156 -9.13 3.58 -8.98
N GLY A 157 -7.94 3.03 -9.18
CA GLY A 157 -6.71 3.20 -8.43
C GLY A 157 -6.81 3.73 -6.98
N ILE A 158 -6.13 4.83 -6.69
CA ILE A 158 -6.12 5.54 -5.41
C ILE A 158 -6.09 7.07 -5.65
N LEU A 159 -6.42 7.88 -4.65
CA LEU A 159 -6.37 9.35 -4.70
C LEU A 159 -7.32 9.94 -5.75
N TYR A 160 -8.60 9.88 -5.46
CA TYR A 160 -9.67 10.34 -6.35
C TYR A 160 -9.91 11.83 -6.21
N ASP A 161 -9.86 12.53 -7.33
CA ASP A 161 -10.29 13.91 -7.45
C ASP A 161 -11.60 13.98 -8.22
N PHE A 162 -12.65 14.49 -7.58
CA PHE A 162 -13.97 14.57 -8.20
C PHE A 162 -14.11 15.77 -9.13
N THR A 163 -13.44 16.88 -8.83
CA THR A 163 -13.46 18.09 -9.66
C THR A 163 -12.71 17.86 -10.96
N GLN A 164 -11.50 17.32 -10.89
CA GLN A 164 -10.69 17.01 -12.07
C GLN A 164 -11.11 15.68 -12.73
N ASN A 165 -11.90 14.83 -12.03
CA ASN A 165 -12.28 13.49 -12.47
C ASN A 165 -11.04 12.62 -12.80
N THR A 166 -10.05 12.69 -11.96
CA THR A 166 -8.77 11.97 -12.06
C THR A 166 -8.53 11.05 -10.87
N PHE A 167 -7.46 10.28 -10.94
CA PHE A 167 -6.99 9.38 -9.89
C PHE A 167 -5.55 8.97 -10.17
N LEU A 168 -4.86 8.43 -9.18
CA LEU A 168 -3.55 7.81 -9.37
C LEU A 168 -3.73 6.32 -9.67
N ASP A 169 -3.36 5.89 -10.87
CA ASP A 169 -3.39 4.47 -11.23
C ASP A 169 -2.17 3.72 -10.65
N ASN A 170 -2.19 2.38 -10.69
CA ASN A 170 -1.13 1.57 -10.11
C ASN A 170 0.24 1.73 -10.81
N VAL A 171 0.25 2.04 -12.09
CA VAL A 171 1.49 2.33 -12.83
C VAL A 171 2.04 3.69 -12.41
N GLY A 172 1.16 4.69 -12.31
CA GLY A 172 1.49 6.03 -11.80
C GLY A 172 1.99 6.01 -10.36
N LEU A 173 1.38 5.19 -9.47
CA LEU A 173 1.86 4.99 -8.09
C LEU A 173 3.31 4.49 -8.08
N SER A 174 3.62 3.47 -8.87
CA SER A 174 4.98 2.94 -8.99
C SER A 174 5.97 3.99 -9.51
N SER A 175 5.57 4.74 -10.51
CA SER A 175 6.39 5.80 -11.12
C SER A 175 6.62 6.95 -10.13
N ALA A 176 5.58 7.39 -9.41
CA ALA A 176 5.70 8.40 -8.36
C ALA A 176 6.66 7.95 -7.26
N CYS A 177 6.50 6.73 -6.74
CA CYS A 177 7.40 6.17 -5.72
C CYS A 177 8.86 6.11 -6.21
N ALA A 178 9.10 5.75 -7.48
CA ALA A 178 10.44 5.74 -8.07
C ALA A 178 11.07 7.15 -8.17
N LYS A 179 10.28 8.15 -8.55
CA LYS A 179 10.69 9.56 -8.57
C LYS A 179 11.00 10.07 -7.15
N ILE A 180 10.12 9.75 -6.19
CA ILE A 180 10.30 10.10 -4.77
C ILE A 180 11.61 9.50 -4.25
N LYS A 181 11.86 8.21 -4.47
CA LYS A 181 13.14 7.57 -4.10
C LYS A 181 14.34 8.33 -4.65
N THR A 182 14.30 8.73 -5.92
CA THR A 182 15.37 9.52 -6.53
C THR A 182 15.54 10.88 -5.85
N THR A 183 14.44 11.53 -5.52
CA THR A 183 14.40 12.85 -4.86
C THR A 183 14.97 12.77 -3.44
N ILE A 184 14.50 11.84 -2.61
CA ILE A 184 14.94 11.73 -1.20
C ILE A 184 16.29 11.02 -1.05
N GLY A 185 16.74 10.30 -2.10
CA GLY A 185 18.02 9.59 -2.16
C GLY A 185 18.01 8.22 -1.44
N GLN A 186 16.82 7.72 -1.07
CA GLN A 186 16.61 6.43 -0.40
C GLN A 186 15.22 5.89 -0.71
N ASN A 187 14.91 4.67 -0.30
CA ASN A 187 13.53 4.19 -0.35
C ASN A 187 12.65 5.03 0.60
N ILE A 188 11.35 5.11 0.29
CA ILE A 188 10.34 5.51 1.25
C ILE A 188 10.33 4.45 2.35
N ASP A 189 10.60 4.86 3.60
CA ASP A 189 10.71 3.91 4.71
C ASP A 189 9.36 3.27 5.01
N PHE A 190 8.32 4.09 5.07
CA PHE A 190 6.97 3.70 5.38
C PHE A 190 6.00 4.30 4.36
N LEU A 191 5.34 3.47 3.57
CA LEU A 191 4.21 3.86 2.72
C LEU A 191 2.93 3.41 3.42
N GLY A 192 2.14 4.36 3.89
CA GLY A 192 0.80 4.11 4.41
C GLY A 192 -0.26 4.39 3.35
N THR A 193 -1.30 3.60 3.31
CA THR A 193 -2.51 3.91 2.56
C THR A 193 -3.70 3.90 3.51
N ASP A 194 -4.09 5.09 3.98
CA ASP A 194 -5.37 5.32 4.65
C ASP A 194 -6.46 5.35 3.57
N ALA A 195 -6.70 4.16 3.03
CA ALA A 195 -7.50 3.91 1.83
C ALA A 195 -7.88 2.42 1.70
N CYS A 196 -9.07 2.15 1.20
CA CYS A 196 -9.65 0.82 1.07
C CYS A 196 -8.81 -0.11 0.16
N LEU A 197 -8.73 -1.41 0.52
CA LEU A 197 -8.35 -2.51 -0.39
C LEU A 197 -6.90 -2.52 -0.90
N MET A 198 -5.98 -1.80 -0.27
CA MET A 198 -4.63 -1.62 -0.77
C MET A 198 -3.62 -2.69 -0.30
N ALA A 199 -3.96 -3.55 0.70
CA ALA A 199 -3.06 -4.60 1.19
C ALA A 199 -3.02 -5.82 0.26
N MET A 200 -2.53 -5.62 -0.96
CA MET A 200 -2.46 -6.65 -2.00
C MET A 200 -1.02 -6.99 -2.38
N ILE A 201 -0.76 -8.27 -2.68
CA ILE A 201 0.56 -8.70 -3.18
C ILE A 201 0.98 -7.94 -4.45
N GLU A 202 0.02 -7.61 -5.30
CA GLU A 202 0.23 -6.85 -6.53
C GLU A 202 0.69 -5.41 -6.24
N ILE A 203 0.07 -4.75 -5.26
CA ILE A 203 0.43 -3.38 -4.86
C ILE A 203 1.82 -3.37 -4.22
N ALA A 204 2.08 -4.27 -3.26
CA ALA A 204 3.39 -4.41 -2.65
C ALA A 204 4.48 -4.72 -3.69
N TYR A 205 4.18 -5.57 -4.68
CA TYR A 205 5.10 -5.85 -5.79
C TYR A 205 5.33 -4.64 -6.69
N GLN A 206 4.30 -3.82 -6.91
CA GLN A 206 4.36 -2.64 -7.76
C GLN A 206 5.34 -1.59 -7.21
N VAL A 207 5.41 -1.44 -5.88
CA VAL A 207 6.26 -0.44 -5.21
C VAL A 207 7.58 -0.99 -4.66
N LYS A 208 7.88 -2.28 -4.84
CA LYS A 208 8.98 -3.01 -4.19
C LYS A 208 10.40 -2.41 -4.38
N SER A 209 10.62 -1.65 -5.43
CA SER A 209 11.93 -1.05 -5.71
C SER A 209 12.15 0.28 -4.98
N SER A 210 11.11 0.83 -4.36
CA SER A 210 11.12 2.21 -3.85
C SER A 210 10.55 2.35 -2.43
N VAL A 211 10.01 1.28 -1.85
CA VAL A 211 9.35 1.28 -0.54
C VAL A 211 9.92 0.14 0.31
N ASN A 212 10.13 0.40 1.61
CA ASN A 212 10.58 -0.61 2.56
C ASN A 212 9.40 -1.34 3.23
N TYR A 213 8.43 -0.59 3.74
CA TYR A 213 7.23 -1.14 4.40
C TYR A 213 5.96 -0.51 3.80
N LEU A 214 4.95 -1.35 3.56
CA LEU A 214 3.60 -0.94 3.16
C LEU A 214 2.64 -1.24 4.31
N VAL A 215 1.89 -0.24 4.77
CA VAL A 215 0.80 -0.41 5.73
C VAL A 215 -0.52 -0.10 5.04
N ALA A 216 -1.42 -1.07 4.99
CA ALA A 216 -2.62 -1.02 4.18
C ALA A 216 -3.71 -1.97 4.68
N SER A 217 -4.94 -1.77 4.23
CA SER A 217 -6.10 -2.63 4.52
C SER A 217 -6.41 -3.60 3.38
N GLN A 218 -6.79 -4.85 3.72
CA GLN A 218 -7.35 -5.82 2.77
C GLN A 218 -8.82 -5.54 2.44
N GLN A 219 -9.54 -4.91 3.39
CA GLN A 219 -10.96 -4.59 3.31
C GLN A 219 -11.13 -3.08 3.09
N THR A 220 -12.39 -2.63 2.99
CA THR A 220 -12.72 -1.21 3.10
C THR A 220 -12.34 -0.71 4.48
N GLU A 221 -11.85 0.52 4.56
CA GLU A 221 -11.57 1.16 5.83
C GLU A 221 -12.81 1.91 6.34
N PRO A 222 -13.09 1.91 7.65
CA PRO A 222 -14.12 2.75 8.23
C PRO A 222 -13.88 4.24 7.96
N GLY A 223 -14.94 5.03 7.84
CA GLY A 223 -14.84 6.43 7.38
C GLY A 223 -13.98 7.36 8.24
N LEU A 224 -13.73 7.03 9.51
CA LEU A 224 -12.83 7.81 10.37
C LEU A 224 -11.35 7.63 10.01
N GLY A 225 -10.99 6.61 9.23
CA GLY A 225 -9.62 6.34 8.80
C GLY A 225 -8.68 5.97 9.96
N TRP A 226 -7.43 6.37 9.86
CA TRP A 226 -6.43 6.06 10.87
C TRP A 226 -6.56 6.95 12.12
N PRO A 227 -6.38 6.39 13.33
CA PRO A 227 -6.35 7.17 14.58
C PRO A 227 -5.01 7.91 14.71
N TYR A 228 -4.89 9.04 14.01
CA TYR A 228 -3.62 9.75 13.86
C TYR A 228 -3.02 10.21 15.20
N ALA A 229 -3.84 10.52 16.20
CA ALA A 229 -3.31 10.86 17.52
C ALA A 229 -2.54 9.69 18.15
N ASP A 230 -3.09 8.46 18.08
CA ASP A 230 -2.47 7.27 18.65
C ASP A 230 -1.24 6.83 17.85
N VAL A 231 -1.36 6.82 16.52
CA VAL A 231 -0.25 6.50 15.60
C VAL A 231 0.92 7.46 15.82
N LEU A 232 0.67 8.76 15.84
CA LEU A 232 1.71 9.78 16.00
C LEU A 232 2.27 9.83 17.40
N SER A 233 1.46 9.59 18.45
CA SER A 233 1.94 9.49 19.83
C SER A 233 2.99 8.39 19.99
N SER A 234 2.79 7.24 19.32
CA SER A 234 3.77 6.15 19.30
C SER A 234 5.09 6.60 18.68
N LEU A 235 5.04 7.29 17.53
CA LEU A 235 6.22 7.75 16.82
C LEU A 235 6.97 8.87 17.56
N VAL A 236 6.24 9.83 18.10
CA VAL A 236 6.82 10.95 18.87
C VAL A 236 7.39 10.47 20.20
N GLY A 237 6.76 9.46 20.83
CA GLY A 237 7.22 8.86 22.08
C GLY A 237 8.56 8.13 21.96
N ILE A 238 8.81 7.49 20.81
CA ILE A 238 10.07 6.77 20.52
C ILE A 238 10.53 7.09 19.08
N PRO A 239 11.07 8.30 18.81
CA PRO A 239 11.43 8.70 17.45
C PRO A 239 12.52 7.82 16.81
N THR A 240 13.29 7.12 17.63
CA THR A 240 14.38 6.22 17.17
C THR A 240 13.89 4.81 16.82
N MET A 241 12.59 4.50 17.02
CA MET A 241 12.07 3.17 16.69
C MET A 241 12.32 2.79 15.23
N SER A 242 12.47 1.50 14.98
CA SER A 242 12.63 0.99 13.61
C SER A 242 11.35 1.19 12.80
N THR A 243 11.47 1.16 11.46
CA THR A 243 10.29 1.24 10.59
C THR A 243 9.37 0.03 10.79
N ALA A 244 9.92 -1.16 11.07
CA ALA A 244 9.12 -2.35 11.40
C ALA A 244 8.29 -2.15 12.67
N ASP A 245 8.91 -1.60 13.72
CA ASP A 245 8.22 -1.33 14.99
C ASP A 245 7.15 -0.26 14.82
N PHE A 246 7.44 0.82 14.06
CA PHE A 246 6.45 1.84 13.75
C PHE A 246 5.28 1.28 12.94
N SER A 247 5.55 0.41 11.97
CA SER A 247 4.51 -0.25 11.19
C SER A 247 3.62 -1.15 12.07
N THR A 248 4.23 -1.89 13.01
CA THR A 248 3.50 -2.70 13.99
C THR A 248 2.67 -1.84 14.94
N ALA A 249 3.24 -0.75 15.45
CA ALA A 249 2.54 0.19 16.34
C ALA A 249 1.33 0.83 15.63
N THR A 250 1.46 1.16 14.34
CA THR A 250 0.35 1.70 13.54
C THR A 250 -0.79 0.70 13.43
N VAL A 251 -0.50 -0.58 13.11
CA VAL A 251 -1.51 -1.64 13.02
C VAL A 251 -2.19 -1.85 14.37
N GLN A 252 -1.43 -1.83 15.46
CA GLN A 252 -1.99 -2.00 16.81
C GLN A 252 -2.86 -0.80 17.22
N ALA A 253 -2.44 0.43 16.96
CA ALA A 253 -3.23 1.62 17.23
C ALA A 253 -4.58 1.59 16.48
N TYR A 254 -4.55 1.19 15.22
CA TYR A 254 -5.75 1.04 14.39
C TYR A 254 -6.70 -0.03 14.96
N SER A 255 -6.17 -1.20 15.32
CA SER A 255 -6.98 -2.27 15.93
C SER A 255 -7.61 -1.81 17.24
N ASN A 256 -6.83 -1.21 18.15
CA ASN A 256 -7.33 -0.73 19.43
C ASN A 256 -8.46 0.28 19.27
N PHE A 257 -8.36 1.15 18.25
CA PHE A 257 -9.35 2.20 17.98
C PHE A 257 -10.68 1.63 17.50
N TYR A 258 -10.66 0.55 16.70
CA TYR A 258 -11.87 -0.07 16.13
C TYR A 258 -12.35 -1.32 16.88
N GLU A 259 -11.60 -1.82 17.86
CA GLU A 259 -11.97 -3.03 18.58
C GLU A 259 -13.08 -2.79 19.60
N THR A 260 -13.09 -1.61 20.24
CA THR A 260 -14.01 -1.30 21.34
C THR A 260 -14.46 0.17 21.34
N GLY A 261 -15.51 0.48 22.11
CA GLY A 261 -15.98 1.85 22.33
C GLY A 261 -16.89 2.36 21.22
N ASP A 262 -17.00 3.68 21.14
CA ASP A 262 -17.92 4.39 20.22
C ASP A 262 -17.53 4.24 18.74
N ASN A 263 -16.29 3.87 18.46
CA ASN A 263 -15.76 3.68 17.10
C ASN A 263 -15.73 2.21 16.69
N ALA A 264 -16.22 1.28 17.52
CA ALA A 264 -16.15 -0.15 17.26
C ALA A 264 -16.70 -0.52 15.88
N ASP A 265 -15.89 -1.26 15.11
CA ASP A 265 -16.24 -1.78 13.79
C ASP A 265 -15.72 -3.22 13.67
N SER A 266 -16.59 -4.17 13.38
CA SER A 266 -16.22 -5.58 13.25
C SER A 266 -15.54 -5.93 11.92
N SER A 267 -15.59 -5.01 10.96
CA SER A 267 -15.18 -5.27 9.57
C SER A 267 -13.81 -4.72 9.19
N TYR A 268 -13.09 -4.08 10.12
CA TYR A 268 -11.76 -3.52 9.83
C TYR A 268 -10.71 -4.59 9.56
N THR A 269 -9.71 -4.24 8.76
CA THR A 269 -8.44 -4.94 8.63
C THR A 269 -7.31 -3.92 8.47
N LEU A 270 -6.14 -4.16 9.03
CA LEU A 270 -4.92 -3.42 8.69
C LEU A 270 -3.71 -4.35 8.83
N SER A 271 -2.76 -4.23 7.92
CA SER A 271 -1.54 -5.03 7.95
C SER A 271 -0.30 -4.22 7.56
N ALA A 272 0.83 -4.60 8.15
CA ALA A 272 2.17 -4.10 7.84
C ALA A 272 2.93 -5.15 7.05
N ILE A 273 3.41 -4.79 5.87
CA ILE A 273 4.04 -5.67 4.89
C ILE A 273 5.50 -5.23 4.69
N ASP A 274 6.44 -6.13 4.96
CA ASP A 274 7.86 -5.98 4.59
C ASP A 274 8.01 -6.19 3.08
N VAL A 275 8.12 -5.09 2.35
CA VAL A 275 8.16 -5.10 0.89
C VAL A 275 9.44 -5.73 0.35
N SER A 276 10.53 -5.78 1.14
CA SER A 276 11.79 -6.41 0.74
C SER A 276 11.63 -7.91 0.46
N LYS A 277 10.66 -8.57 1.10
CA LYS A 277 10.40 -10.01 0.98
C LYS A 277 9.41 -10.36 -0.13
N ILE A 278 8.75 -9.37 -0.72
CA ILE A 278 7.67 -9.60 -1.69
C ILE A 278 8.14 -10.30 -2.97
N GLN A 279 9.42 -10.14 -3.35
CA GLN A 279 9.98 -10.84 -4.50
C GLN A 279 10.05 -12.36 -4.25
N ALA A 280 10.42 -12.81 -3.05
CA ALA A 280 10.45 -14.22 -2.66
C ALA A 280 9.04 -14.82 -2.67
N ALA A 281 8.07 -14.13 -2.06
CA ALA A 281 6.66 -14.53 -2.08
C ALA A 281 6.10 -14.64 -3.51
N THR A 282 6.43 -13.70 -4.40
CA THR A 282 6.03 -13.75 -5.81
C THR A 282 6.67 -14.91 -6.55
N THR A 283 7.93 -15.23 -6.27
CA THR A 283 8.66 -16.33 -6.90
C THR A 283 8.06 -17.69 -6.50
N THR A 284 7.77 -17.87 -5.22
CA THR A 284 7.13 -19.10 -4.71
C THR A 284 5.68 -19.24 -5.17
N PHE A 285 4.91 -18.15 -5.23
CA PHE A 285 3.60 -18.12 -5.87
C PHE A 285 3.68 -18.60 -7.33
N ASN A 286 4.66 -18.13 -8.09
CA ASN A 286 4.83 -18.57 -9.49
C ASN A 286 5.21 -20.06 -9.61
N ALA A 287 5.84 -20.65 -8.58
CA ALA A 287 6.06 -22.11 -8.53
C ALA A 287 4.74 -22.87 -8.33
N VAL A 288 3.80 -22.36 -7.52
CA VAL A 288 2.44 -22.91 -7.42
C VAL A 288 1.74 -22.90 -8.79
N LEU A 289 1.83 -21.79 -9.52
CA LEU A 289 1.22 -21.66 -10.84
C LEU A 289 1.80 -22.67 -11.85
N LYS A 290 3.11 -22.93 -11.78
CA LYS A 290 3.76 -23.95 -12.60
C LYS A 290 3.28 -25.36 -12.24
N ALA A 291 3.15 -25.67 -10.95
CA ALA A 291 2.63 -26.96 -10.49
C ALA A 291 1.18 -27.19 -10.95
N ILE A 292 0.33 -26.16 -10.87
CA ILE A 292 -1.04 -26.21 -11.40
C ILE A 292 -1.02 -26.46 -12.92
N ALA A 293 -0.21 -25.72 -13.68
CA ALA A 293 -0.13 -25.91 -15.12
C ALA A 293 0.36 -27.33 -15.51
N GLN A 294 1.31 -27.90 -14.78
CA GLN A 294 1.77 -29.28 -14.98
C GLN A 294 0.69 -30.30 -14.62
N SER A 295 -0.07 -30.05 -13.54
CA SER A 295 -1.21 -30.90 -13.18
C SER A 295 -2.32 -30.88 -14.24
N GLN A 296 -2.56 -29.73 -14.88
CA GLN A 296 -3.49 -29.60 -16.00
C GLN A 296 -3.10 -30.48 -17.22
N LEU A 297 -1.81 -30.73 -17.42
CA LEU A 297 -1.34 -31.65 -18.47
C LEU A 297 -1.67 -33.13 -18.15
N VAL A 298 -1.83 -33.47 -16.87
CA VAL A 298 -2.23 -34.82 -16.43
C VAL A 298 -3.74 -34.99 -16.53
N ASP A 299 -4.50 -34.08 -15.90
CA ASP A 299 -5.96 -34.02 -15.94
C ASP A 299 -6.44 -32.58 -15.70
N LYS A 300 -6.78 -31.91 -16.80
CA LYS A 300 -7.23 -30.51 -16.76
C LYS A 300 -8.54 -30.33 -15.99
N THR A 301 -9.47 -31.28 -16.17
CA THR A 301 -10.80 -31.19 -15.55
C THR A 301 -10.72 -31.28 -14.04
N THR A 302 -10.03 -32.29 -13.52
CA THR A 302 -9.82 -32.48 -12.08
C THR A 302 -9.01 -31.32 -11.46
N THR A 303 -7.95 -30.89 -12.15
CA THR A 303 -7.13 -29.78 -11.67
C THR A 303 -7.94 -28.46 -11.59
N ASN A 304 -8.65 -28.12 -12.67
CA ASN A 304 -9.46 -26.89 -12.70
C ASN A 304 -10.58 -26.92 -11.66
N ALA A 305 -11.25 -28.05 -11.49
CA ALA A 305 -12.27 -28.23 -10.45
C ALA A 305 -11.66 -28.00 -9.05
N GLY A 306 -10.50 -28.59 -8.77
CA GLY A 306 -9.81 -28.40 -7.48
C GLY A 306 -9.44 -26.95 -7.21
N VAL A 307 -8.87 -26.23 -8.18
CA VAL A 307 -8.50 -24.82 -8.03
C VAL A 307 -9.74 -23.93 -7.86
N LYS A 308 -10.83 -24.17 -8.56
CA LYS A 308 -12.10 -23.45 -8.41
C LYS A 308 -12.76 -23.70 -7.06
N ILE A 309 -12.72 -24.94 -6.56
CA ILE A 309 -13.22 -25.29 -5.21
C ILE A 309 -12.40 -24.52 -4.15
N ALA A 310 -11.08 -24.52 -4.25
CA ALA A 310 -10.25 -23.77 -3.33
C ALA A 310 -10.63 -22.27 -3.34
N ARG A 311 -10.76 -21.65 -4.54
CA ARG A 311 -11.20 -20.25 -4.67
C ARG A 311 -12.57 -19.99 -4.04
N ALA A 312 -13.52 -20.88 -4.23
CA ALA A 312 -14.89 -20.72 -3.73
C ALA A 312 -14.99 -20.77 -2.19
N ASN A 313 -14.04 -21.44 -1.52
CA ASN A 313 -13.95 -21.54 -0.07
C ASN A 313 -13.05 -20.48 0.56
N THR A 314 -12.36 -19.66 -0.24
CA THR A 314 -11.45 -18.63 0.23
C THR A 314 -12.20 -17.37 0.60
N LEU A 315 -11.81 -16.73 1.71
CA LEU A 315 -12.31 -15.44 2.13
C LEU A 315 -12.17 -14.41 1.01
N ALA A 316 -13.28 -13.77 0.65
CA ALA A 316 -13.31 -12.62 -0.24
C ALA A 316 -13.63 -11.35 0.53
N PHE A 317 -13.03 -10.24 0.12
CA PHE A 317 -13.28 -8.92 0.68
C PHE A 317 -14.40 -8.19 -0.06
N PHE A 318 -14.58 -6.91 0.22
CA PHE A 318 -15.65 -6.10 -0.38
C PHE A 318 -15.74 -6.24 -1.90
N ILE A 319 -14.62 -6.20 -2.60
CA ILE A 319 -14.56 -6.61 -4.01
C ILE A 319 -14.37 -8.12 -4.04
N ASN A 320 -15.40 -8.85 -4.42
CA ASN A 320 -15.40 -10.32 -4.42
C ASN A 320 -14.27 -10.96 -5.24
N ASP A 321 -13.63 -10.20 -6.14
CA ASP A 321 -12.46 -10.62 -6.90
C ASP A 321 -11.14 -10.49 -6.10
N TYR A 322 -11.16 -9.89 -4.90
CA TYR A 322 -10.02 -9.79 -3.99
C TYR A 322 -10.19 -10.79 -2.86
N ILE A 323 -9.25 -11.71 -2.73
CA ILE A 323 -9.31 -12.79 -1.75
C ILE A 323 -8.05 -12.81 -0.89
N ASP A 324 -8.17 -13.38 0.30
CA ASP A 324 -6.99 -13.59 1.15
C ASP A 324 -6.05 -14.62 0.54
N LEU A 325 -4.77 -14.27 0.41
CA LEU A 325 -3.77 -15.11 -0.23
C LEU A 325 -3.39 -16.32 0.63
N ILE A 326 -3.31 -16.17 1.95
CA ILE A 326 -2.95 -17.25 2.87
C ILE A 326 -4.09 -18.24 2.98
N ASP A 327 -5.33 -17.77 3.11
CA ASP A 327 -6.53 -18.63 3.11
C ASP A 327 -6.69 -19.38 1.77
N LEU A 328 -6.33 -18.74 0.63
CA LEU A 328 -6.26 -19.46 -0.66
C LEU A 328 -5.27 -20.63 -0.61
N TYR A 329 -4.08 -20.42 -0.02
CA TYR A 329 -3.10 -21.50 0.12
C TYR A 329 -3.61 -22.62 1.01
N ASP A 330 -4.32 -22.32 2.09
CA ASP A 330 -4.93 -23.33 2.95
C ASP A 330 -6.00 -24.13 2.21
N ASN A 331 -6.88 -23.47 1.47
CA ASN A 331 -7.92 -24.11 0.69
C ASN A 331 -7.37 -24.95 -0.49
N LEU A 332 -6.28 -24.50 -1.14
CA LEU A 332 -5.55 -25.30 -2.13
C LEU A 332 -4.96 -26.57 -1.47
N THR A 333 -4.33 -26.42 -0.30
CA THR A 333 -3.76 -27.54 0.46
C THR A 333 -4.84 -28.56 0.81
N ILE A 334 -5.96 -28.12 1.40
CA ILE A 334 -7.09 -29.00 1.77
C ILE A 334 -7.62 -29.74 0.54
N THR A 335 -7.84 -29.04 -0.55
CA THR A 335 -8.46 -29.60 -1.76
C THR A 335 -7.53 -30.61 -2.44
N PHE A 336 -6.26 -30.28 -2.63
CA PHE A 336 -5.32 -31.16 -3.31
C PHE A 336 -4.83 -32.32 -2.45
N ASN A 337 -4.86 -32.21 -1.10
CA ASN A 337 -4.68 -33.37 -0.20
C ASN A 337 -5.79 -34.42 -0.38
N LYS A 338 -7.05 -33.99 -0.53
CA LYS A 338 -8.15 -34.94 -0.84
C LYS A 338 -7.94 -35.68 -2.18
N ILE A 339 -7.44 -34.96 -3.21
CA ILE A 339 -7.11 -35.56 -4.52
C ILE A 339 -5.94 -36.52 -4.38
N SER A 340 -4.86 -36.15 -3.66
CA SER A 340 -3.70 -37.02 -3.45
C SER A 340 -4.03 -38.30 -2.65
N GLY A 341 -4.85 -38.16 -1.61
CA GLY A 341 -5.31 -39.28 -0.77
C GLY A 341 -6.19 -40.30 -1.53
N SER A 342 -6.68 -39.94 -2.72
CA SER A 342 -7.42 -40.87 -3.58
C SER A 342 -6.55 -41.90 -4.29
N ARG A 343 -5.23 -41.93 -4.04
CA ARG A 343 -4.26 -42.84 -4.67
C ARG A 343 -4.64 -44.30 -4.43
N ASN A 344 -4.61 -45.07 -5.52
CA ASN A 344 -4.83 -46.54 -5.45
C ASN A 344 -3.50 -47.24 -5.75
N ALA A 345 -2.85 -47.74 -4.69
CA ALA A 345 -1.54 -48.40 -4.81
C ALA A 345 -1.54 -49.63 -5.73
N LYS A 346 -2.70 -50.32 -5.96
CA LYS A 346 -2.84 -51.47 -6.83
C LYS A 346 -2.91 -51.11 -8.32
N LYS A 347 -3.09 -49.85 -8.70
CA LYS A 347 -3.17 -49.36 -10.08
C LYS A 347 -2.11 -48.28 -10.36
N LYS A 348 -0.85 -48.62 -10.08
CA LYS A 348 0.31 -47.74 -10.33
C LYS A 348 0.35 -47.32 -11.82
N GLY A 349 0.59 -46.01 -12.07
CA GLY A 349 0.62 -45.41 -13.43
C GLY A 349 -0.76 -45.12 -14.03
N SER A 350 -1.86 -45.42 -13.35
CA SER A 350 -3.20 -45.02 -13.79
C SER A 350 -3.33 -43.48 -13.79
N LEU A 351 -4.33 -42.94 -14.52
CA LEU A 351 -4.62 -41.49 -14.49
C LEU A 351 -4.79 -40.98 -13.05
N ARG A 352 -5.51 -41.74 -12.21
CA ARG A 352 -5.71 -41.43 -10.79
C ARG A 352 -4.41 -41.40 -10.00
N ASP A 353 -3.47 -42.31 -10.25
CA ASP A 353 -2.16 -42.33 -9.58
C ASP A 353 -1.30 -41.14 -10.04
N ARG A 354 -1.26 -40.83 -11.34
CA ARG A 354 -0.56 -39.67 -11.90
C ARG A 354 -1.14 -38.36 -11.34
N MET A 355 -2.47 -38.27 -11.24
CA MET A 355 -3.13 -37.08 -10.69
C MET A 355 -2.84 -36.91 -9.20
N ALA A 356 -2.78 -38.00 -8.42
CA ALA A 356 -2.38 -37.95 -7.02
C ALA A 356 -0.93 -37.45 -6.85
N VAL A 357 0.00 -37.85 -7.71
CA VAL A 357 1.38 -37.34 -7.71
C VAL A 357 1.41 -35.83 -8.06
N ALA A 358 0.65 -35.40 -9.06
CA ALA A 358 0.55 -34.01 -9.45
C ALA A 358 -0.06 -33.14 -8.31
N ALA A 359 -1.04 -33.68 -7.60
CA ALA A 359 -1.65 -33.02 -6.43
C ALA A 359 -0.62 -32.81 -5.29
N VAL A 360 0.23 -33.81 -5.00
CA VAL A 360 1.33 -33.68 -4.02
C VAL A 360 2.28 -32.55 -4.42
N ALA A 361 2.63 -32.45 -5.72
CA ALA A 361 3.50 -31.37 -6.20
C ALA A 361 2.89 -29.97 -5.98
N ILE A 362 1.58 -29.83 -6.18
CA ILE A 362 0.85 -28.57 -5.89
C ILE A 362 0.93 -28.28 -4.38
N VAL A 363 0.61 -29.24 -3.51
CA VAL A 363 0.65 -29.05 -2.05
C VAL A 363 2.04 -28.66 -1.58
N THR A 364 3.09 -29.29 -2.10
CA THR A 364 4.48 -28.94 -1.76
C THR A 364 4.83 -27.50 -2.18
N ALA A 365 4.44 -27.10 -3.39
CA ALA A 365 4.67 -25.74 -3.86
C ALA A 365 3.88 -24.70 -3.03
N VAL A 366 2.63 -25.02 -2.67
CA VAL A 366 1.76 -24.18 -1.84
C VAL A 366 2.35 -23.99 -0.44
N ALA A 367 2.89 -25.04 0.18
CA ALA A 367 3.50 -24.95 1.50
C ALA A 367 4.69 -23.93 1.51
N ALA A 368 5.56 -24.00 0.50
CA ALA A 368 6.66 -23.04 0.36
C ALA A 368 6.15 -21.62 0.08
N ALA A 369 5.11 -21.47 -0.73
CA ALA A 369 4.54 -20.17 -1.06
C ALA A 369 3.82 -19.54 0.14
N LYS A 370 3.12 -20.35 0.96
CA LYS A 370 2.49 -19.87 2.19
C LYS A 370 3.52 -19.32 3.17
N ILE A 371 4.61 -20.04 3.42
CA ILE A 371 5.69 -19.58 4.29
C ILE A 371 6.26 -18.24 3.80
N ALA A 372 6.62 -18.16 2.52
CA ALA A 372 7.18 -16.94 1.95
C ALA A 372 6.21 -15.75 1.99
N ALA A 373 4.90 -15.98 1.83
CA ALA A 373 3.90 -14.94 1.96
C ALA A 373 3.73 -14.50 3.41
N GLN A 374 3.70 -15.43 4.38
CA GLN A 374 3.64 -15.12 5.81
C GLN A 374 4.86 -14.32 6.28
N GLU A 375 6.05 -14.60 5.76
CA GLU A 375 7.26 -13.85 6.08
C GLU A 375 7.22 -12.38 5.62
N THR A 376 6.34 -12.03 4.68
CA THR A 376 6.15 -10.62 4.28
C THR A 376 5.33 -9.83 5.29
N ILE A 377 4.54 -10.49 6.12
CA ILE A 377 3.59 -9.86 7.03
C ILE A 377 4.26 -9.66 8.38
N VAL A 378 4.52 -8.40 8.73
CA VAL A 378 5.16 -8.01 10.01
C VAL A 378 4.13 -7.98 11.12
N SER A 379 2.94 -7.45 10.82
CA SER A 379 1.80 -7.37 11.73
C SER A 379 0.51 -7.37 10.92
N SER A 380 -0.54 -7.99 11.44
CA SER A 380 -1.87 -7.96 10.83
C SER A 380 -2.94 -8.09 11.90
N MET A 381 -3.94 -7.24 11.84
CA MET A 381 -5.10 -7.25 12.73
C MET A 381 -6.38 -7.17 11.90
N ALA A 382 -7.44 -7.80 12.41
CA ALA A 382 -8.74 -7.83 11.76
C ALA A 382 -9.86 -7.87 12.81
N GLY A 383 -10.93 -7.16 12.56
CA GLY A 383 -12.15 -7.21 13.35
C GLY A 383 -12.82 -8.60 13.31
N THR A 384 -13.81 -8.80 14.16
CA THR A 384 -14.42 -10.11 14.40
C THR A 384 -15.02 -10.77 13.16
N ASP A 385 -15.45 -9.99 12.16
CA ASP A 385 -15.99 -10.52 10.88
C ASP A 385 -14.94 -11.26 10.06
N TYR A 386 -13.66 -10.91 10.24
CA TYR A 386 -12.53 -11.41 9.47
C TYR A 386 -11.48 -12.15 10.31
N SER A 387 -11.67 -12.20 11.63
CA SER A 387 -10.74 -12.85 12.56
C SER A 387 -10.52 -14.32 12.22
N GLY A 388 -9.25 -14.72 12.18
CA GLY A 388 -8.83 -16.09 11.84
C GLY A 388 -8.92 -16.46 10.36
N LYS A 389 -9.31 -15.51 9.47
CA LYS A 389 -9.40 -15.73 8.02
C LYS A 389 -8.71 -14.67 7.19
N ALA A 390 -8.68 -13.40 7.65
CA ALA A 390 -7.87 -12.35 7.04
C ALA A 390 -6.46 -12.39 7.62
N HIS A 391 -5.47 -12.54 6.76
CA HIS A 391 -4.09 -12.78 7.16
C HIS A 391 -3.13 -11.66 6.72
N GLY A 392 -3.67 -10.54 6.24
CA GLY A 392 -2.89 -9.33 5.96
C GLY A 392 -2.41 -9.13 4.53
N LEU A 393 -2.66 -10.08 3.62
CA LEU A 393 -2.26 -9.94 2.22
C LEU A 393 -3.32 -10.54 1.30
N SER A 394 -3.89 -9.74 0.42
CA SER A 394 -4.85 -10.20 -0.59
C SER A 394 -4.24 -10.35 -1.98
N ILE A 395 -4.98 -11.01 -2.88
CA ILE A 395 -4.64 -11.20 -4.29
C ILE A 395 -5.88 -11.05 -5.17
N TYR A 396 -5.72 -10.54 -6.37
CA TYR A 396 -6.78 -10.50 -7.38
C TYR A 396 -7.01 -11.88 -7.99
N TYR A 397 -8.19 -12.44 -7.75
CA TYR A 397 -8.66 -13.68 -8.35
C TYR A 397 -10.14 -13.57 -8.73
N PRO A 398 -10.48 -13.14 -9.97
CA PRO A 398 -11.86 -13.01 -10.40
C PRO A 398 -12.59 -14.37 -10.38
N ALA A 399 -13.77 -14.40 -9.76
CA ALA A 399 -14.53 -15.63 -9.57
C ALA A 399 -14.89 -16.34 -10.90
N ASN A 400 -15.10 -15.57 -11.96
CA ASN A 400 -15.36 -16.06 -13.32
C ASN A 400 -14.11 -16.26 -14.18
N CYS A 401 -12.91 -16.06 -13.60
CA CYS A 401 -11.61 -16.11 -14.28
C CYS A 401 -11.47 -15.12 -15.47
N LEU A 402 -12.33 -14.09 -15.55
CA LEU A 402 -12.24 -13.02 -16.56
C LEU A 402 -11.31 -11.91 -16.07
N VAL A 403 -10.08 -11.93 -16.57
CA VAL A 403 -9.05 -10.98 -16.15
C VAL A 403 -9.31 -9.61 -16.75
N ASP A 404 -9.34 -8.59 -15.87
CA ASP A 404 -9.48 -7.20 -16.28
C ASP A 404 -8.30 -6.70 -17.12
N ALA A 405 -8.59 -5.77 -18.04
CA ALA A 405 -7.56 -5.21 -18.91
C ALA A 405 -6.54 -4.36 -18.15
N SER A 406 -6.96 -3.66 -17.09
CA SER A 406 -6.06 -2.85 -16.25
C SER A 406 -5.08 -3.74 -15.47
N TYR A 407 -5.55 -4.87 -14.95
CA TYR A 407 -4.71 -5.84 -14.24
C TYR A 407 -3.50 -6.28 -15.07
N LYS A 408 -3.68 -6.49 -16.38
CA LYS A 408 -2.60 -6.91 -17.30
C LYS A 408 -1.47 -5.88 -17.44
N LYS A 409 -1.68 -4.64 -17.00
CA LYS A 409 -0.67 -3.57 -17.01
C LYS A 409 0.27 -3.65 -15.80
N THR A 410 -0.14 -4.30 -14.72
CA THR A 410 0.64 -4.37 -13.47
C THR A 410 1.95 -5.12 -13.65
N ALA A 411 2.97 -4.75 -12.87
CA ALA A 411 4.26 -5.44 -12.86
C ALA A 411 4.11 -6.91 -12.42
N PHE A 412 3.24 -7.18 -11.43
CA PHE A 412 2.98 -8.53 -10.93
C PHE A 412 2.42 -9.45 -12.02
N SER A 413 1.41 -8.99 -12.77
CA SER A 413 0.80 -9.79 -13.85
C SER A 413 1.77 -10.11 -14.99
N LYS A 414 2.69 -9.19 -15.28
CA LYS A 414 3.74 -9.38 -16.30
C LYS A 414 4.84 -10.34 -15.84
N GLN A 415 5.13 -10.37 -14.55
CA GLN A 415 6.20 -11.18 -13.96
C GLN A 415 5.75 -12.60 -13.62
N THR A 416 4.44 -12.83 -13.45
CA THR A 416 3.90 -14.13 -13.06
C THR A 416 3.15 -14.81 -14.19
N ASN A 417 2.91 -16.13 -14.06
CA ASN A 417 2.02 -16.88 -14.96
C ASN A 417 0.55 -16.77 -14.54
N TRP A 418 0.18 -15.86 -13.62
CA TRP A 418 -1.15 -15.81 -13.04
C TRP A 418 -2.25 -15.62 -14.08
N VAL A 419 -2.11 -14.66 -14.99
CA VAL A 419 -3.07 -14.42 -16.09
C VAL A 419 -3.23 -15.67 -16.98
N LYS A 420 -2.15 -16.41 -17.24
CA LYS A 420 -2.21 -17.66 -18.03
C LYS A 420 -3.01 -18.73 -17.31
N VAL A 421 -2.76 -18.91 -16.01
CA VAL A 421 -3.50 -19.89 -15.19
C VAL A 421 -4.98 -19.50 -15.11
N LEU A 422 -5.32 -18.24 -14.80
CA LEU A 422 -6.71 -17.78 -14.78
C LEU A 422 -7.43 -18.05 -16.11
N ASN A 423 -6.78 -17.77 -17.23
CA ASN A 423 -7.35 -18.07 -18.56
C ASN A 423 -7.54 -19.57 -18.80
N SER A 424 -6.68 -20.44 -18.26
CA SER A 424 -6.79 -21.91 -18.41
C SER A 424 -7.89 -22.52 -17.54
N LEU A 425 -8.36 -21.80 -16.52
CA LEU A 425 -9.43 -22.20 -15.61
C LEU A 425 -10.84 -21.92 -16.17
N ARG A 426 -10.97 -21.21 -17.28
CA ARG A 426 -12.24 -20.93 -17.96
C ARG A 426 -12.97 -22.16 -18.44
#